data_d218868dd8e9223ca4e3d0579a999cac
#
_entry.id   d218868dd8e9223ca4e3d0579a999cac
#
_cell.length_a   1.000
_cell.length_b   1.000
_cell.length_c   1.000
_cell.angle_alpha   90.00
_cell.angle_beta   90.00
_cell.angle_gamma   90.00
#
_symmetry.space_group_name_H-M   'P 1'
#
loop_
_entity.id
_entity.type
_entity.pdbx_description
1 polymer ?
#
loop_
_entity_poly.entity_id
_entity_poly.type
_entity_poly.pdbx_seq_one_letter_code
_entity_poly.pdbx_strand_id
1 'polypeptide(L)'
;TENKIHFLQEMEEEAFKNKKITNSNGCSFSEAKSNFILANSLGFSKGYETSMFSAGCAVVAENNGLMETDYEYSTKRFSDKLLSAKEIGSSAAKRAARRLDAKKIDSAKLPVIFDKRISKSLLSSFAGAISGSAFSRGTTFLKDKLDKEIFGNDINIFDDPLIKMGLGSQPFDSEGVTSNKIELVKNGKLQNIFLDTYHANILKMQTNGRSGGSTNLFFENGKITLDAMILDQKKALYITDLIGRGSDTITGDYSVGASGILIENGELSYAVNEITIAGNLLEMYKNLTLANDLEFIYATNSPSIIIDKMTIAGK
;
A
#
# COMPACT_ATOMS: atom_id res chain seq x y z
N THR A 1 -23.47 -11.69 -17.81
CA THR A 1 -22.36 -12.68 -17.86
C THR A 1 -21.52 -12.47 -19.12
N GLU A 2 -22.12 -12.38 -20.32
CA GLU A 2 -21.41 -12.23 -21.61
C GLU A 2 -20.49 -11.00 -21.65
N ASN A 3 -20.97 -9.83 -21.23
CA ASN A 3 -20.15 -8.61 -21.18
C ASN A 3 -18.91 -8.76 -20.27
N LYS A 4 -19.00 -9.57 -19.19
CA LYS A 4 -17.87 -9.82 -18.31
C LYS A 4 -16.85 -10.77 -18.97
N ILE A 5 -17.32 -11.78 -19.69
CA ILE A 5 -16.45 -12.70 -20.46
C ILE A 5 -15.70 -11.89 -21.52
N HIS A 6 -16.42 -11.07 -22.28
CA HIS A 6 -15.77 -10.20 -23.28
C HIS A 6 -14.72 -9.26 -22.67
N PHE A 7 -15.03 -8.65 -21.53
CA PHE A 7 -14.08 -7.80 -20.81
C PHE A 7 -12.80 -8.56 -20.42
N LEU A 8 -12.92 -9.81 -19.96
CA LEU A 8 -11.78 -10.65 -19.61
C LEU A 8 -10.95 -11.04 -20.85
N GLN A 9 -11.62 -11.39 -21.96
CA GLN A 9 -10.96 -11.71 -23.22
C GLN A 9 -10.19 -10.51 -23.77
N GLU A 10 -10.82 -9.32 -23.81
CA GLU A 10 -10.16 -8.09 -24.26
C GLU A 10 -8.93 -7.76 -23.40
N MET A 11 -9.00 -8.00 -22.09
CA MET A 11 -7.90 -7.76 -21.15
C MET A 11 -6.70 -8.68 -21.45
N GLU A 12 -6.96 -9.95 -21.70
CA GLU A 12 -5.93 -10.93 -22.02
C GLU A 12 -5.34 -10.69 -23.40
N GLU A 13 -6.18 -10.45 -24.40
CA GLU A 13 -5.74 -10.09 -25.77
C GLU A 13 -4.84 -8.84 -25.79
N GLU A 14 -5.20 -7.82 -24.99
CA GLU A 14 -4.38 -6.62 -24.89
C GLU A 14 -2.99 -6.92 -24.28
N ALA A 15 -2.95 -7.78 -23.28
CA ALA A 15 -1.67 -8.19 -22.68
C ALA A 15 -0.78 -8.93 -23.70
N PHE A 16 -1.34 -9.82 -24.52
CA PHE A 16 -0.61 -10.57 -25.54
C PHE A 16 -0.12 -9.72 -26.73
N LYS A 17 -0.56 -8.46 -26.87
CA LYS A 17 0.06 -7.54 -27.84
C LYS A 17 1.53 -7.24 -27.55
N ASN A 18 1.95 -7.37 -26.31
CA ASN A 18 3.36 -7.31 -25.95
C ASN A 18 4.05 -8.65 -26.28
N LYS A 19 4.92 -8.63 -27.25
CA LYS A 19 5.61 -9.84 -27.77
C LYS A 19 6.44 -10.62 -26.73
N LYS A 20 6.73 -10.02 -25.58
CA LYS A 20 7.43 -10.68 -24.47
C LYS A 20 6.49 -11.50 -23.59
N ILE A 21 5.18 -11.34 -23.73
CA ILE A 21 4.19 -12.13 -23.00
C ILE A 21 3.94 -13.43 -23.74
N THR A 22 4.26 -14.54 -23.10
CA THR A 22 4.16 -15.88 -23.67
C THR A 22 3.04 -16.71 -23.05
N ASN A 23 2.56 -16.31 -21.86
CA ASN A 23 1.47 -17.00 -21.18
C ASN A 23 0.66 -16.05 -20.29
N SER A 24 -0.52 -16.50 -19.90
CA SER A 24 -1.41 -15.85 -18.94
C SER A 24 -1.65 -16.78 -17.75
N ASN A 25 -1.57 -16.22 -16.55
CA ASN A 25 -2.02 -16.88 -15.33
C ASN A 25 -3.54 -16.68 -15.12
N GLY A 26 -4.19 -16.03 -16.07
CA GLY A 26 -5.61 -15.80 -16.14
C GLY A 26 -6.04 -14.39 -15.77
N CYS A 27 -7.21 -14.06 -16.28
CA CYS A 27 -7.93 -12.85 -15.94
C CYS A 27 -9.13 -13.18 -15.05
N SER A 28 -9.46 -12.31 -14.12
CA SER A 28 -10.55 -12.50 -13.18
C SER A 28 -11.43 -11.28 -13.08
N PHE A 29 -12.73 -11.52 -12.87
CA PHE A 29 -13.70 -10.49 -12.51
C PHE A 29 -14.53 -10.98 -11.33
N SER A 30 -14.62 -10.17 -10.29
CA SER A 30 -15.45 -10.44 -9.13
C SER A 30 -16.37 -9.26 -8.82
N GLU A 31 -17.55 -9.57 -8.30
CA GLU A 31 -18.47 -8.60 -7.75
C GLU A 31 -19.05 -9.11 -6.44
N ALA A 32 -19.22 -8.19 -5.51
CA ALA A 32 -19.88 -8.46 -4.24
C ALA A 32 -20.80 -7.29 -3.89
N LYS A 33 -21.97 -7.62 -3.32
CA LYS A 33 -22.84 -6.68 -2.61
C LYS A 33 -23.07 -7.23 -1.22
N SER A 34 -22.95 -6.39 -0.22
CA SER A 34 -23.08 -6.79 1.18
C SER A 34 -23.95 -5.80 1.93
N ASN A 35 -24.80 -6.33 2.79
CA ASN A 35 -25.56 -5.59 3.79
C ASN A 35 -24.95 -5.89 5.15
N PHE A 36 -24.54 -4.84 5.83
CA PHE A 36 -24.03 -4.93 7.19
C PHE A 36 -25.07 -4.34 8.16
N ILE A 37 -25.44 -5.11 9.17
CA ILE A 37 -26.36 -4.68 10.22
C ILE A 37 -25.69 -4.96 11.57
N LEU A 38 -25.66 -3.94 12.42
CA LEU A 38 -25.20 -4.03 13.80
C LEU A 38 -26.33 -3.63 14.76
N ALA A 39 -26.58 -4.46 15.76
CA ALA A 39 -27.49 -4.15 16.86
C ALA A 39 -26.86 -4.58 18.18
N ASN A 40 -27.14 -3.81 19.26
CA ASN A 40 -26.67 -4.13 20.59
C ASN A 40 -27.77 -3.87 21.66
N SER A 41 -27.53 -4.35 22.87
CA SER A 41 -28.46 -4.19 24.01
C SER A 41 -28.62 -2.75 24.51
N LEU A 42 -27.79 -1.81 24.06
CA LEU A 42 -27.86 -0.39 24.39
C LEU A 42 -28.77 0.41 23.43
N GLY A 43 -29.50 -0.29 22.54
CA GLY A 43 -30.47 0.32 21.64
C GLY A 43 -29.87 0.78 20.28
N PHE A 44 -28.61 0.51 20.00
CA PHE A 44 -28.06 0.74 18.69
C PHE A 44 -28.59 -0.33 17.73
N SER A 45 -29.17 0.08 16.61
CA SER A 45 -29.59 -0.81 15.52
C SER A 45 -29.51 -0.03 14.22
N LYS A 46 -28.42 -0.21 13.48
CA LYS A 46 -28.17 0.47 12.19
C LYS A 46 -27.47 -0.47 11.22
N GLY A 47 -27.60 -0.16 9.94
CA GLY A 47 -26.93 -0.89 8.89
C GLY A 47 -26.53 0.00 7.71
N TYR A 48 -25.73 -0.55 6.83
CA TYR A 48 -25.36 0.08 5.57
C TYR A 48 -25.11 -0.98 4.49
N GLU A 49 -25.26 -0.57 3.25
CA GLU A 49 -24.96 -1.40 2.09
C GLU A 49 -23.61 -1.03 1.50
N THR A 50 -22.94 -2.02 0.95
CA THR A 50 -21.68 -1.81 0.25
C THR A 50 -21.60 -2.71 -0.99
N SER A 51 -20.86 -2.24 -1.99
CA SER A 51 -20.55 -3.01 -3.20
C SER A 51 -19.07 -2.98 -3.47
N MET A 52 -18.56 -4.01 -4.14
CA MET A 52 -17.18 -4.09 -4.60
C MET A 52 -17.14 -4.81 -5.94
N PHE A 53 -16.44 -4.22 -6.89
CA PHE A 53 -16.13 -4.80 -8.19
C PHE A 53 -14.63 -4.84 -8.33
N SER A 54 -14.10 -5.95 -8.79
CA SER A 54 -12.66 -6.12 -9.02
C SER A 54 -12.43 -6.86 -10.33
N ALA A 55 -11.48 -6.37 -11.11
CA ALA A 55 -11.02 -7.02 -12.32
C ALA A 55 -9.49 -6.99 -12.35
N GLY A 56 -8.86 -8.06 -12.82
CA GLY A 56 -7.41 -8.15 -12.87
C GLY A 56 -6.92 -9.20 -13.86
N CYS A 57 -5.69 -9.03 -14.29
CA CYS A 57 -4.98 -9.92 -15.19
C CYS A 57 -3.56 -10.15 -14.67
N ALA A 58 -3.12 -11.41 -14.67
CA ALA A 58 -1.75 -11.78 -14.36
C ALA A 58 -1.15 -12.51 -15.55
N VAL A 59 0.06 -12.13 -15.94
CA VAL A 59 0.72 -12.62 -17.16
C VAL A 59 2.15 -13.04 -16.91
N VAL A 60 2.66 -13.89 -17.79
CA VAL A 60 4.04 -14.38 -17.79
C VAL A 60 4.77 -13.78 -18.97
N ALA A 61 5.83 -13.05 -18.69
CA ALA A 61 6.80 -12.62 -19.69
C ALA A 61 7.97 -13.60 -19.75
N GLU A 62 8.52 -13.82 -20.94
CA GLU A 62 9.66 -14.71 -21.15
C GLU A 62 10.71 -14.07 -22.06
N ASN A 63 11.97 -14.31 -21.73
CA ASN A 63 13.11 -14.02 -22.57
C ASN A 63 14.20 -15.07 -22.34
N ASN A 64 14.67 -15.75 -23.41
CA ASN A 64 15.72 -16.76 -23.34
C ASN A 64 15.52 -17.85 -22.27
N GLY A 65 14.29 -18.30 -22.07
CA GLY A 65 13.92 -19.32 -21.08
C GLY A 65 13.79 -18.81 -19.63
N LEU A 66 14.04 -17.53 -19.38
CA LEU A 66 13.77 -16.88 -18.09
C LEU A 66 12.37 -16.30 -18.09
N MET A 67 11.60 -16.62 -17.07
CA MET A 67 10.20 -16.20 -16.94
C MET A 67 10.03 -15.26 -15.75
N GLU A 68 9.22 -14.21 -15.95
CA GLU A 68 8.81 -13.28 -14.91
C GLU A 68 7.30 -13.08 -14.97
N THR A 69 6.69 -12.95 -13.80
CA THR A 69 5.25 -12.76 -13.66
C THR A 69 4.96 -11.41 -13.02
N ASP A 70 3.97 -10.70 -13.54
CA ASP A 70 3.39 -9.54 -12.86
C ASP A 70 1.91 -9.42 -13.22
N TYR A 71 1.22 -8.51 -12.58
CA TYR A 71 -0.21 -8.33 -12.69
C TYR A 71 -0.61 -6.86 -12.61
N GLU A 72 -1.85 -6.60 -13.07
CA GLU A 72 -2.58 -5.38 -12.78
C GLU A 72 -3.99 -5.72 -12.38
N TYR A 73 -4.56 -4.92 -11.47
CA TYR A 73 -5.98 -5.03 -11.12
C TYR A 73 -6.57 -3.66 -10.76
N SER A 74 -7.88 -3.58 -10.86
CA SER A 74 -8.68 -2.45 -10.44
C SER A 74 -9.79 -2.92 -9.52
N THR A 75 -9.95 -2.27 -8.37
CA THR A 75 -11.05 -2.54 -7.43
C THR A 75 -11.79 -1.24 -7.14
N LYS A 76 -13.10 -1.22 -7.33
CA LYS A 76 -13.94 -0.03 -7.16
C LYS A 76 -15.30 -0.41 -6.56
N ARG A 77 -16.01 0.59 -6.02
CA ARG A 77 -17.40 0.43 -5.53
C ARG A 77 -18.42 0.29 -6.66
N PHE A 78 -18.09 0.74 -7.86
CA PHE A 78 -18.96 0.70 -9.04
C PHE A 78 -18.19 0.13 -10.23
N SER A 79 -18.84 -0.71 -11.03
CA SER A 79 -18.19 -1.39 -12.16
C SER A 79 -17.76 -0.43 -13.27
N ASP A 80 -18.49 0.68 -13.48
CA ASP A 80 -18.18 1.72 -14.45
C ASP A 80 -16.97 2.60 -14.06
N LYS A 81 -16.42 2.40 -12.87
CA LYS A 81 -15.22 3.06 -12.37
C LYS A 81 -13.97 2.19 -12.40
N LEU A 82 -14.09 0.93 -12.80
CA LEU A 82 -12.94 0.07 -13.04
C LEU A 82 -12.07 0.65 -14.15
N LEU A 83 -10.78 0.36 -14.13
CA LEU A 83 -9.91 0.57 -15.28
C LEU A 83 -10.45 -0.25 -16.46
N SER A 84 -10.22 0.24 -17.67
CA SER A 84 -10.59 -0.50 -18.88
C SER A 84 -9.80 -1.80 -19.00
N ALA A 85 -10.32 -2.74 -19.74
CA ALA A 85 -9.63 -4.00 -20.07
C ALA A 85 -8.24 -3.73 -20.67
N LYS A 86 -8.14 -2.72 -21.57
CA LYS A 86 -6.88 -2.31 -22.19
C LYS A 86 -5.86 -1.77 -21.18
N GLU A 87 -6.29 -0.93 -20.24
CA GLU A 87 -5.39 -0.39 -19.22
C GLU A 87 -4.85 -1.51 -18.32
N ILE A 88 -5.70 -2.45 -17.90
CA ILE A 88 -5.29 -3.56 -17.03
C ILE A 88 -4.33 -4.48 -17.80
N GLY A 89 -4.72 -4.96 -18.99
CA GLY A 89 -3.91 -5.88 -19.79
C GLY A 89 -2.55 -5.30 -20.18
N SER A 90 -2.54 -4.06 -20.70
CA SER A 90 -1.29 -3.40 -21.11
C SER A 90 -0.36 -3.09 -19.91
N SER A 91 -0.92 -2.74 -18.75
CA SER A 91 -0.13 -2.47 -17.54
C SER A 91 0.48 -3.75 -16.98
N ALA A 92 -0.28 -4.85 -16.90
CA ALA A 92 0.23 -6.16 -16.50
C ALA A 92 1.39 -6.60 -17.39
N ALA A 93 1.21 -6.51 -18.72
CA ALA A 93 2.23 -6.88 -19.69
C ALA A 93 3.49 -6.03 -19.59
N LYS A 94 3.37 -4.71 -19.47
CA LYS A 94 4.52 -3.80 -19.29
C LYS A 94 5.31 -4.14 -18.03
N ARG A 95 4.63 -4.42 -16.94
CA ARG A 95 5.27 -4.75 -15.66
C ARG A 95 5.99 -6.08 -15.72
N ALA A 96 5.36 -7.14 -16.21
CA ALA A 96 6.01 -8.44 -16.37
C ALA A 96 7.25 -8.35 -17.29
N ALA A 97 7.11 -7.70 -18.45
CA ALA A 97 8.21 -7.53 -19.40
C ALA A 97 9.39 -6.71 -18.83
N ARG A 98 9.13 -5.79 -17.92
CA ARG A 98 10.14 -4.94 -17.28
C ARG A 98 10.97 -5.68 -16.23
N ARG A 99 10.49 -6.81 -15.72
CA ARG A 99 11.19 -7.67 -14.76
C ARG A 99 12.18 -8.62 -15.42
N LEU A 100 12.07 -8.81 -16.74
CA LEU A 100 12.95 -9.70 -17.48
C LEU A 100 14.42 -9.26 -17.43
N ASP A 101 15.32 -10.23 -17.56
CA ASP A 101 16.77 -10.03 -17.55
C ASP A 101 17.29 -9.37 -16.25
N ALA A 102 16.61 -9.64 -15.14
CA ALA A 102 16.99 -9.09 -13.84
C ALA A 102 18.40 -9.54 -13.44
N LYS A 103 19.16 -8.61 -12.86
CA LYS A 103 20.53 -8.84 -12.40
C LYS A 103 20.60 -8.79 -10.89
N LYS A 104 21.53 -9.57 -10.32
CA LYS A 104 21.91 -9.43 -8.92
C LYS A 104 22.88 -8.25 -8.78
N ILE A 105 22.76 -7.53 -7.67
CA ILE A 105 23.64 -6.43 -7.33
C ILE A 105 24.42 -6.74 -6.06
N ASP A 106 25.54 -6.06 -5.86
CA ASP A 106 26.32 -6.17 -4.64
C ASP A 106 25.60 -5.52 -3.45
N SER A 107 25.91 -6.01 -2.25
CA SER A 107 25.42 -5.42 -1.01
C SER A 107 25.88 -3.96 -0.86
N ALA A 108 24.97 -3.07 -0.51
CA ALA A 108 25.23 -1.63 -0.46
C ALA A 108 24.28 -0.91 0.52
N LYS A 109 24.58 0.37 0.77
CA LYS A 109 23.60 1.31 1.35
C LYS A 109 23.19 2.30 0.27
N LEU A 110 21.93 2.29 -0.11
CA LEU A 110 21.38 3.10 -1.21
C LEU A 110 20.06 3.77 -0.80
N PRO A 111 19.71 4.88 -1.44
CA PRO A 111 18.33 5.37 -1.45
C PRO A 111 17.41 4.32 -2.07
N VAL A 112 16.21 4.18 -1.50
CA VAL A 112 15.19 3.24 -1.99
C VAL A 112 13.89 3.99 -2.23
N ILE A 113 13.42 3.97 -3.46
CA ILE A 113 12.11 4.48 -3.85
C ILE A 113 11.13 3.31 -3.86
N PHE A 114 10.09 3.39 -3.06
CA PHE A 114 8.97 2.45 -3.05
C PHE A 114 7.89 2.93 -4.01
N ASP A 115 7.55 2.12 -5.00
CA ASP A 115 6.39 2.37 -5.87
C ASP A 115 5.10 2.51 -5.05
N LYS A 116 4.17 3.38 -5.45
CA LYS A 116 2.90 3.63 -4.74
C LYS A 116 2.06 2.37 -4.49
N ARG A 117 2.21 1.32 -5.31
CA ARG A 117 1.52 0.04 -5.11
C ARG A 117 1.99 -0.70 -3.86
N ILE A 118 3.26 -0.54 -3.51
CA ILE A 118 3.91 -1.26 -2.40
C ILE A 118 4.20 -0.37 -1.20
N SER A 119 4.37 0.94 -1.38
CA SER A 119 4.65 1.92 -0.31
C SER A 119 3.58 1.91 0.79
N LYS A 120 2.32 1.57 0.43
CA LYS A 120 1.23 1.34 1.40
C LYS A 120 1.57 0.31 2.47
N SER A 121 2.55 -0.60 2.24
CA SER A 121 2.99 -1.58 3.25
C SER A 121 3.63 -0.91 4.46
N LEU A 122 4.36 0.20 4.26
CA LEU A 122 4.93 1.00 5.35
C LEU A 122 3.83 1.64 6.20
N LEU A 123 2.78 2.14 5.54
CA LEU A 123 1.62 2.71 6.22
C LEU A 123 0.80 1.63 6.95
N SER A 124 0.71 0.42 6.40
CA SER A 124 0.08 -0.73 7.08
C SER A 124 0.87 -1.17 8.31
N SER A 125 2.20 -1.14 8.26
CA SER A 125 3.06 -1.40 9.42
C SER A 125 2.86 -0.35 10.52
N PHE A 126 2.76 0.93 10.13
CA PHE A 126 2.43 2.02 11.04
C PHE A 126 1.06 1.80 11.68
N ALA A 127 0.02 1.46 10.92
CA ALA A 127 -1.32 1.17 11.43
C ALA A 127 -1.33 0.06 12.48
N GLY A 128 -0.57 -1.02 12.25
CA GLY A 128 -0.38 -2.09 13.24
C GLY A 128 0.28 -1.61 14.53
N ALA A 129 1.31 -0.77 14.41
CA ALA A 129 2.07 -0.23 15.54
C ALA A 129 1.27 0.76 16.39
N ILE A 130 0.27 1.46 15.82
CA ILE A 130 -0.60 2.41 16.54
C ILE A 130 -1.95 1.80 16.94
N SER A 131 -2.11 0.48 16.92
CA SER A 131 -3.34 -0.14 17.43
C SER A 131 -3.45 0.02 18.95
N GLY A 132 -4.65 0.25 19.47
CA GLY A 132 -4.92 0.35 20.92
C GLY A 132 -4.46 -0.89 21.66
N SER A 133 -4.59 -2.06 21.05
CA SER A 133 -4.09 -3.33 21.56
C SER A 133 -2.55 -3.34 21.74
N ALA A 134 -1.80 -2.84 20.76
CA ALA A 134 -0.34 -2.78 20.86
C ALA A 134 0.11 -1.75 21.91
N PHE A 135 -0.56 -0.59 21.96
CA PHE A 135 -0.27 0.46 22.95
C PHE A 135 -0.59 0.01 24.37
N SER A 136 -1.77 -0.55 24.62
CA SER A 136 -2.20 -0.97 25.97
C SER A 136 -1.32 -2.10 26.54
N ARG A 137 -0.78 -2.96 25.70
CA ARG A 137 0.16 -4.02 26.10
C ARG A 137 1.62 -3.58 26.09
N GLY A 138 1.94 -2.39 25.60
CA GLY A 138 3.32 -1.93 25.43
C GLY A 138 4.13 -2.73 24.40
N THR A 139 3.45 -3.41 23.47
CA THR A 139 4.04 -4.26 22.43
C THR A 139 4.18 -3.54 21.10
N THR A 140 4.67 -2.30 21.14
CA THR A 140 4.96 -1.50 19.95
C THR A 140 6.18 -0.62 20.17
N PHE A 141 7.00 -0.47 19.13
CA PHE A 141 8.13 0.48 19.17
C PHE A 141 7.68 1.95 19.31
N LEU A 142 6.38 2.23 19.18
CA LEU A 142 5.78 3.56 19.33
C LEU A 142 5.12 3.81 20.70
N LYS A 143 5.24 2.91 21.68
CA LYS A 143 4.51 2.95 22.97
C LYS A 143 4.59 4.30 23.70
N ASP A 144 5.75 4.97 23.66
CA ASP A 144 5.99 6.24 24.36
C ASP A 144 6.09 7.43 23.39
N LYS A 145 5.48 7.31 22.19
CA LYS A 145 5.64 8.28 21.10
C LYS A 145 4.41 9.13 20.83
N LEU A 146 3.33 8.97 21.59
CA LEU A 146 2.17 9.88 21.49
C LEU A 146 2.64 11.33 21.74
N ASP A 147 2.19 12.27 20.94
CA ASP A 147 2.58 13.68 20.88
C ASP A 147 4.06 13.95 20.55
N LYS A 148 4.79 12.93 20.11
CA LYS A 148 6.20 13.06 19.71
C LYS A 148 6.40 12.96 18.20
N GLU A 149 7.48 13.54 17.72
CA GLU A 149 7.90 13.45 16.33
C GLU A 149 8.40 12.04 16.01
N ILE A 150 7.73 11.40 15.03
CA ILE A 150 8.07 10.08 14.51
C ILE A 150 8.27 10.07 13.00
N PHE A 151 7.85 11.14 12.33
CA PHE A 151 8.07 11.41 10.90
C PHE A 151 8.75 12.77 10.71
N GLY A 152 9.14 13.09 9.49
CA GLY A 152 9.52 14.44 9.08
C GLY A 152 8.39 15.45 9.27
N ASN A 153 8.72 16.73 9.50
CA ASN A 153 7.75 17.78 9.86
C ASN A 153 6.73 18.12 8.76
N ASP A 154 6.91 17.64 7.55
CA ASP A 154 6.00 17.81 6.42
C ASP A 154 5.06 16.65 6.21
N ILE A 155 5.11 15.63 7.07
CA ILE A 155 4.31 14.41 6.94
C ILE A 155 3.02 14.52 7.76
N ASN A 156 1.90 14.33 7.07
CA ASN A 156 0.57 14.19 7.66
C ASN A 156 -0.04 12.86 7.24
N ILE A 157 -0.72 12.19 8.18
CA ILE A 157 -1.40 10.90 7.95
C ILE A 157 -2.82 11.00 8.49
N PHE A 158 -3.77 10.62 7.65
CA PHE A 158 -5.20 10.64 7.96
C PHE A 158 -5.81 9.25 7.85
N ASP A 159 -6.86 9.03 8.65
CA ASP A 159 -7.80 7.95 8.43
C ASP A 159 -9.22 8.53 8.35
N ASP A 160 -9.86 8.37 7.19
CA ASP A 160 -11.15 8.98 6.89
C ASP A 160 -12.19 7.92 6.47
N PRO A 161 -13.13 7.57 7.36
CA PRO A 161 -14.17 6.58 7.09
C PRO A 161 -15.27 7.07 6.14
N LEU A 162 -15.28 8.36 5.78
CA LEU A 162 -16.37 8.99 5.03
C LEU A 162 -15.97 9.39 3.59
N ILE A 163 -14.83 8.94 3.10
CA ILE A 163 -14.44 9.19 1.71
C ILE A 163 -15.49 8.57 0.78
N LYS A 164 -16.10 9.42 -0.07
CA LYS A 164 -17.10 8.97 -1.03
C LYS A 164 -16.49 7.92 -1.95
N MET A 165 -17.13 6.75 -2.04
CA MET A 165 -16.68 5.57 -2.79
C MET A 165 -15.36 4.93 -2.28
N GLY A 166 -14.83 5.36 -1.14
CA GLY A 166 -13.65 4.75 -0.53
C GLY A 166 -13.89 3.28 -0.16
N LEU A 167 -12.91 2.43 -0.43
CA LEU A 167 -13.03 0.98 -0.20
C LEU A 167 -13.13 0.62 1.29
N GLY A 168 -12.55 1.44 2.18
CA GLY A 168 -12.64 1.30 3.64
C GLY A 168 -13.75 2.14 4.27
N SER A 169 -14.61 2.82 3.49
CA SER A 169 -15.62 3.72 4.05
C SER A 169 -16.74 2.98 4.78
N GLN A 170 -17.08 3.49 5.96
CA GLN A 170 -18.13 2.96 6.83
C GLN A 170 -18.66 4.07 7.76
N PRO A 171 -19.98 4.10 8.07
CA PRO A 171 -20.58 5.17 8.89
C PRO A 171 -20.33 5.00 10.40
N PHE A 172 -20.00 3.81 10.85
CA PHE A 172 -19.70 3.44 12.23
C PHE A 172 -18.77 2.22 12.26
N ASP A 173 -18.05 2.06 13.36
CA ASP A 173 -17.14 0.96 13.59
C ASP A 173 -17.84 -0.33 14.08
N SER A 174 -17.08 -1.37 14.39
CA SER A 174 -17.61 -2.68 14.82
C SER A 174 -18.32 -2.65 16.18
N GLU A 175 -18.22 -1.57 16.94
CA GLU A 175 -18.94 -1.34 18.20
C GLU A 175 -20.17 -0.42 18.04
N GLY A 176 -20.40 0.12 16.83
CA GLY A 176 -21.48 1.07 16.55
C GLY A 176 -21.10 2.52 16.88
N VAL A 177 -19.85 2.79 17.17
CA VAL A 177 -19.36 4.15 17.39
C VAL A 177 -19.24 4.87 16.04
N THR A 178 -19.87 6.05 15.96
CA THR A 178 -19.79 6.88 14.74
C THR A 178 -18.36 7.24 14.45
N SER A 179 -17.93 6.96 13.24
CA SER A 179 -16.56 7.20 12.80
C SER A 179 -16.46 8.55 12.08
N ASN A 180 -15.43 9.33 12.42
CA ASN A 180 -15.09 10.59 11.77
C ASN A 180 -13.66 10.57 11.27
N LYS A 181 -13.31 11.49 10.35
CA LYS A 181 -11.92 11.68 9.93
C LYS A 181 -11.06 12.00 11.15
N ILE A 182 -9.95 11.30 11.30
CA ILE A 182 -8.93 11.56 12.32
C ILE A 182 -7.57 11.83 11.66
N GLU A 183 -6.82 12.72 12.27
CA GLU A 183 -5.45 13.03 11.94
C GLU A 183 -4.56 12.19 12.86
N LEU A 184 -3.93 11.16 12.31
CA LEU A 184 -3.07 10.24 13.06
C LEU A 184 -1.70 10.86 13.30
N VAL A 185 -1.18 11.52 12.28
CA VAL A 185 0.08 12.25 12.33
C VAL A 185 -0.16 13.65 11.78
N LYS A 186 0.31 14.65 12.52
CA LYS A 186 0.29 16.04 12.14
C LYS A 186 1.68 16.65 12.22
N ASN A 187 2.17 17.18 11.10
CA ASN A 187 3.51 17.76 11.03
C ASN A 187 4.56 16.84 11.68
N GLY A 188 4.55 15.56 11.32
CA GLY A 188 5.46 14.54 11.84
C GLY A 188 5.18 14.01 13.24
N LYS A 189 4.24 14.60 14.00
CA LYS A 189 3.91 14.20 15.38
C LYS A 189 2.77 13.21 15.41
N LEU A 190 2.92 12.11 16.15
CA LEU A 190 1.84 11.16 16.42
C LEU A 190 0.78 11.80 17.31
N GLN A 191 -0.42 12.04 16.78
CA GLN A 191 -1.52 12.70 17.49
C GLN A 191 -2.57 11.71 18.02
N ASN A 192 -2.83 10.63 17.28
CA ASN A 192 -3.86 9.68 17.60
C ASN A 192 -3.40 8.24 17.32
N ILE A 193 -4.03 7.30 18.03
CA ILE A 193 -3.91 5.86 17.81
C ILE A 193 -5.30 5.28 17.56
N PHE A 194 -5.40 4.08 17.00
CA PHE A 194 -6.69 3.42 16.78
C PHE A 194 -7.24 2.85 18.10
N LEU A 195 -8.40 3.33 18.51
CA LEU A 195 -9.01 2.96 19.79
C LEU A 195 -10.44 2.41 19.63
N ASP A 196 -10.62 1.18 20.07
CA ASP A 196 -11.91 0.63 20.47
C ASP A 196 -12.23 1.02 21.92
N THR A 197 -13.43 0.69 22.40
CA THR A 197 -13.87 1.02 23.76
C THR A 197 -13.03 0.33 24.84
N TYR A 198 -12.66 -0.94 24.62
CA TYR A 198 -11.90 -1.72 25.59
C TYR A 198 -10.49 -1.14 25.83
N HIS A 199 -9.73 -0.94 24.76
CA HIS A 199 -8.38 -0.41 24.88
C HIS A 199 -8.34 1.07 25.26
N ALA A 200 -9.37 1.85 24.86
CA ALA A 200 -9.53 3.23 25.31
C ALA A 200 -9.68 3.30 26.83
N ASN A 201 -10.50 2.44 27.43
CA ASN A 201 -10.67 2.38 28.89
C ASN A 201 -9.37 2.01 29.62
N ILE A 202 -8.60 1.02 29.11
CA ILE A 202 -7.29 0.64 29.67
C ILE A 202 -6.33 1.83 29.66
N LEU A 203 -6.31 2.56 28.56
CA LEU A 203 -5.40 3.70 28.35
C LEU A 203 -5.93 5.01 28.98
N LYS A 204 -7.12 5.00 29.59
CA LYS A 204 -7.82 6.18 30.14
C LYS A 204 -8.04 7.26 29.06
N MET A 205 -8.37 6.83 27.86
CA MET A 205 -8.69 7.64 26.68
C MET A 205 -10.14 7.41 26.27
N GLN A 206 -10.60 8.10 25.25
CA GLN A 206 -11.90 7.87 24.61
C GLN A 206 -11.73 7.09 23.32
N THR A 207 -12.69 6.21 23.03
CA THR A 207 -12.76 5.55 21.71
C THR A 207 -12.91 6.59 20.60
N ASN A 208 -12.31 6.33 19.46
CA ASN A 208 -12.38 7.21 18.30
C ASN A 208 -13.03 6.55 17.08
N GLY A 209 -13.86 5.50 17.33
CA GLY A 209 -14.59 4.83 16.28
C GLY A 209 -13.69 4.01 15.36
N ARG A 210 -12.70 3.32 15.95
CA ARG A 210 -11.74 2.47 15.21
C ARG A 210 -11.69 1.05 15.76
N SER A 211 -12.79 0.58 16.32
CA SER A 211 -12.97 -0.85 16.56
C SER A 211 -13.01 -1.59 15.22
N GLY A 212 -12.00 -2.42 14.98
CA GLY A 212 -11.74 -3.04 13.68
C GLY A 212 -10.55 -2.45 12.91
N GLY A 213 -9.94 -1.37 13.40
CA GLY A 213 -8.73 -0.77 12.81
C GLY A 213 -8.98 0.40 11.87
N SER A 214 -8.05 0.59 10.92
CA SER A 214 -8.12 1.67 9.94
C SER A 214 -9.27 1.51 8.96
N THR A 215 -9.73 2.63 8.42
CA THR A 215 -10.75 2.72 7.37
C THR A 215 -10.10 3.08 6.03
N ASN A 216 -10.19 4.33 5.58
CA ASN A 216 -9.37 4.79 4.46
C ASN A 216 -8.17 5.54 5.02
N LEU A 217 -7.08 4.81 5.16
CA LEU A 217 -5.83 5.29 5.71
C LEU A 217 -4.92 5.82 4.57
N PHE A 218 -4.38 7.03 4.72
CA PHE A 218 -3.52 7.58 3.68
C PHE A 218 -2.53 8.62 4.20
N PHE A 219 -1.37 8.71 3.52
CA PHE A 219 -0.50 9.88 3.62
C PHE A 219 -1.12 11.05 2.87
N GLU A 220 -0.90 12.27 3.36
CA GLU A 220 -1.10 13.46 2.53
C GLU A 220 -0.12 13.44 1.35
N ASN A 221 -0.51 14.09 0.25
CA ASN A 221 0.32 14.10 -0.96
C ASN A 221 1.60 14.93 -0.73
N GLY A 222 2.72 14.43 -1.24
CA GLY A 222 3.97 15.18 -1.26
C GLY A 222 3.97 16.32 -2.28
N LYS A 223 5.14 16.96 -2.44
CA LYS A 223 5.29 18.12 -3.34
C LYS A 223 6.06 17.81 -4.62
N ILE A 224 6.89 16.79 -4.62
CA ILE A 224 7.75 16.42 -5.75
C ILE A 224 7.13 15.30 -6.58
N THR A 225 7.39 15.29 -7.88
CA THR A 225 6.94 14.20 -8.75
C THR A 225 7.83 12.96 -8.59
N LEU A 226 7.30 11.78 -8.89
CA LEU A 226 8.11 10.56 -8.94
C LEU A 226 9.29 10.70 -9.93
N ASP A 227 9.05 11.30 -11.10
CA ASP A 227 10.09 11.52 -12.10
C ASP A 227 11.21 12.43 -11.57
N ALA A 228 10.87 13.52 -10.86
CA ALA A 228 11.86 14.38 -10.24
C ALA A 228 12.63 13.66 -9.12
N MET A 229 11.93 12.78 -8.36
CA MET A 229 12.56 11.94 -7.33
C MET A 229 13.57 10.98 -7.93
N ILE A 230 13.27 10.37 -9.09
CA ILE A 230 14.18 9.48 -9.81
C ILE A 230 15.36 10.27 -10.41
N LEU A 231 15.08 11.40 -11.06
CA LEU A 231 16.07 12.24 -11.74
C LEU A 231 17.16 12.73 -10.79
N ASP A 232 16.83 12.98 -9.53
CA ASP A 232 17.78 13.45 -8.50
C ASP A 232 18.75 12.36 -8.00
N GLN A 233 18.56 11.09 -8.39
CA GLN A 233 19.35 9.97 -7.89
C GLN A 233 20.51 9.61 -8.81
N LYS A 234 21.75 9.71 -8.30
CA LYS A 234 22.93 9.15 -8.99
C LYS A 234 22.90 7.63 -9.02
N LYS A 235 22.51 6.99 -7.91
CA LYS A 235 22.32 5.55 -7.79
C LYS A 235 21.29 5.28 -6.70
N ALA A 236 20.23 4.56 -7.01
CA ALA A 236 19.15 4.19 -6.10
C ALA A 236 18.44 2.92 -6.58
N LEU A 237 17.52 2.41 -5.78
CA LEU A 237 16.62 1.32 -6.17
C LEU A 237 15.18 1.83 -6.23
N TYR A 238 14.50 1.58 -7.33
CA TYR A 238 13.06 1.71 -7.47
C TYR A 238 12.41 0.34 -7.27
N ILE A 239 11.88 0.09 -6.08
CA ILE A 239 11.30 -1.19 -5.70
C ILE A 239 9.83 -1.23 -6.14
N THR A 240 9.48 -2.28 -6.87
CA THR A 240 8.14 -2.49 -7.44
C THR A 240 7.42 -3.70 -6.85
N ASP A 241 8.15 -4.57 -6.13
CA ASP A 241 7.59 -5.76 -5.51
C ASP A 241 8.30 -6.11 -4.21
N LEU A 242 7.54 -6.64 -3.24
CA LEU A 242 8.02 -7.08 -1.93
C LEU A 242 7.60 -8.53 -1.69
N ILE A 243 8.52 -9.34 -1.17
CA ILE A 243 8.31 -10.77 -0.93
C ILE A 243 8.28 -11.03 0.58
N GLY A 244 7.10 -11.39 1.08
CA GLY A 244 6.88 -11.70 2.49
C GLY A 244 6.50 -10.48 3.35
N ARG A 245 6.56 -10.66 4.67
CA ARG A 245 6.30 -9.61 5.66
C ARG A 245 7.63 -9.11 6.20
N GLY A 246 7.89 -7.82 6.08
CA GLY A 246 9.19 -7.24 6.40
C GLY A 246 9.27 -6.49 7.71
N SER A 247 8.16 -6.28 8.43
CA SER A 247 8.13 -5.40 9.60
C SER A 247 7.86 -6.16 10.90
N ASP A 248 8.68 -5.91 11.91
CA ASP A 248 8.39 -6.21 13.31
C ASP A 248 7.89 -4.95 14.00
N THR A 249 6.61 -4.93 14.37
CA THR A 249 5.99 -3.78 15.03
C THR A 249 6.32 -3.65 16.52
N ILE A 250 7.01 -4.62 17.11
CA ILE A 250 7.49 -4.57 18.51
C ILE A 250 8.82 -3.83 18.58
N THR A 251 9.77 -4.19 17.74
CA THR A 251 11.13 -3.64 17.72
C THR A 251 11.30 -2.48 16.76
N GLY A 252 10.48 -2.44 15.72
CA GLY A 252 10.62 -1.50 14.60
C GLY A 252 11.58 -2.00 13.51
N ASP A 253 12.09 -3.22 13.61
CA ASP A 253 12.98 -3.76 12.60
C ASP A 253 12.22 -4.04 11.30
N TYR A 254 12.87 -3.75 10.19
CA TYR A 254 12.35 -3.94 8.84
C TYR A 254 13.36 -4.70 7.99
N SER A 255 12.93 -5.83 7.43
CA SER A 255 13.76 -6.63 6.53
C SER A 255 12.85 -7.45 5.61
N VAL A 256 12.92 -7.23 4.30
CA VAL A 256 12.01 -7.85 3.33
C VAL A 256 12.72 -8.16 2.02
N GLY A 257 12.40 -9.31 1.44
CA GLY A 257 12.79 -9.63 0.07
C GLY A 257 12.15 -8.64 -0.91
N ALA A 258 12.90 -8.22 -1.92
CA ALA A 258 12.45 -7.20 -2.85
C ALA A 258 12.95 -7.45 -4.28
N SER A 259 12.20 -6.90 -5.23
CA SER A 259 12.63 -6.74 -6.62
C SER A 259 12.21 -5.38 -7.14
N GLY A 260 12.93 -4.90 -8.15
CA GLY A 260 12.69 -3.58 -8.69
C GLY A 260 13.65 -3.25 -9.83
N ILE A 261 14.03 -2.00 -9.93
CA ILE A 261 14.87 -1.48 -11.00
C ILE A 261 15.97 -0.63 -10.40
N LEU A 262 17.19 -0.82 -10.85
CA LEU A 262 18.29 0.05 -10.50
C LEU A 262 18.10 1.40 -11.19
N ILE A 263 18.31 2.47 -10.45
CA ILE A 263 18.40 3.83 -10.97
C ILE A 263 19.89 4.16 -11.07
N GLU A 264 20.32 4.65 -12.23
CA GLU A 264 21.67 5.17 -12.49
C GLU A 264 21.57 6.49 -13.20
N ASN A 265 22.21 7.54 -12.64
CA ASN A 265 22.25 8.88 -13.21
C ASN A 265 20.87 9.48 -13.55
N GLY A 266 19.88 9.26 -12.69
CA GLY A 266 18.52 9.79 -12.88
C GLY A 266 17.65 9.00 -13.82
N GLU A 267 18.07 7.84 -14.29
CA GLU A 267 17.35 7.00 -15.24
C GLU A 267 17.14 5.58 -14.69
N LEU A 268 16.02 4.96 -15.07
CA LEU A 268 15.74 3.56 -14.77
C LEU A 268 16.59 2.67 -15.69
N SER A 269 17.55 1.93 -15.08
CA SER A 269 18.53 1.13 -15.81
C SER A 269 18.03 -0.30 -16.08
N TYR A 270 18.31 -1.25 -15.22
CA TYR A 270 17.93 -2.65 -15.41
C TYR A 270 17.17 -3.22 -14.19
N ALA A 271 16.43 -4.30 -14.43
CA ALA A 271 15.70 -5.02 -13.38
C ALA A 271 16.68 -5.66 -12.39
N VAL A 272 16.30 -5.64 -11.12
CA VAL A 272 17.04 -6.25 -10.00
C VAL A 272 16.09 -7.16 -9.22
N ASN A 273 16.53 -8.36 -8.91
CA ASN A 273 15.80 -9.32 -8.09
C ASN A 273 16.70 -9.98 -7.04
N GLU A 274 16.08 -10.86 -6.21
CA GLU A 274 16.78 -11.63 -5.18
C GLU A 274 17.62 -10.75 -4.22
N ILE A 275 17.10 -9.59 -3.86
CA ILE A 275 17.69 -8.70 -2.88
C ILE A 275 16.83 -8.66 -1.61
N THR A 276 17.46 -8.30 -0.50
CA THR A 276 16.76 -7.93 0.74
C THR A 276 17.03 -6.46 1.02
N ILE A 277 15.97 -5.71 1.31
CA ILE A 277 16.06 -4.34 1.82
C ILE A 277 15.78 -4.33 3.31
N ALA A 278 16.62 -3.63 4.09
CA ALA A 278 16.53 -3.62 5.54
C ALA A 278 16.77 -2.23 6.14
N GLY A 279 16.15 -1.99 7.30
CA GLY A 279 16.23 -0.77 8.06
C GLY A 279 15.55 -0.88 9.42
N ASN A 280 15.30 0.26 10.05
CA ASN A 280 14.43 0.38 11.22
C ASN A 280 13.28 1.34 10.89
N LEU A 281 12.05 0.96 11.18
CA LEU A 281 10.85 1.72 10.80
C LEU A 281 10.86 3.16 11.33
N LEU A 282 11.33 3.39 12.57
CA LEU A 282 11.36 4.74 13.11
C LEU A 282 12.35 5.64 12.37
N GLU A 283 13.52 5.11 12.01
CA GLU A 283 14.50 5.83 11.20
C GLU A 283 14.00 6.03 9.76
N MET A 284 13.36 5.00 9.20
CA MET A 284 12.75 5.09 7.88
C MET A 284 11.66 6.17 7.83
N TYR A 285 10.79 6.23 8.84
CA TYR A 285 9.72 7.24 8.94
C TYR A 285 10.26 8.67 9.06
N LYS A 286 11.34 8.86 9.80
CA LYS A 286 11.98 10.18 9.93
C LYS A 286 12.65 10.69 8.65
N ASN A 287 13.10 9.75 7.81
CA ASN A 287 13.91 10.04 6.62
C ASN A 287 13.18 9.76 5.30
N LEU A 288 11.85 9.61 5.34
CA LEU A 288 11.07 9.42 4.12
C LEU A 288 10.66 10.77 3.51
N THR A 289 10.57 10.79 2.19
CA THR A 289 9.99 11.88 1.42
C THR A 289 8.89 11.32 0.52
N LEU A 290 7.76 12.03 0.47
CA LEU A 290 6.59 11.63 -0.31
C LEU A 290 6.61 12.26 -1.70
N ALA A 291 6.25 11.48 -2.72
CA ALA A 291 5.90 12.01 -4.03
C ALA A 291 4.47 12.61 -4.04
N ASN A 292 4.10 13.24 -5.15
CA ASN A 292 2.77 13.85 -5.32
C ASN A 292 1.81 12.99 -6.15
N ASP A 293 2.05 11.69 -6.20
CA ASP A 293 1.32 10.73 -7.03
C ASP A 293 0.32 9.86 -6.25
N LEU A 294 -0.19 10.38 -5.11
CA LEU A 294 -1.22 9.70 -4.32
C LEU A 294 -2.48 9.43 -5.15
N GLU A 295 -2.89 8.17 -5.16
CA GLU A 295 -4.15 7.73 -5.75
C GLU A 295 -4.94 6.87 -4.76
N PHE A 296 -6.27 7.05 -4.70
CA PHE A 296 -7.15 6.22 -3.90
C PHE A 296 -7.56 4.96 -4.66
N ILE A 297 -6.73 3.92 -4.52
CA ILE A 297 -6.89 2.63 -5.19
C ILE A 297 -7.35 1.55 -4.20
N TYR A 298 -6.95 1.67 -2.93
CA TYR A 298 -7.17 0.69 -1.87
C TYR A 298 -7.90 1.32 -0.67
N ALA A 299 -8.07 0.58 0.41
CA ALA A 299 -8.42 1.16 1.71
C ALA A 299 -7.21 1.88 2.34
N THR A 300 -5.99 1.33 2.18
CA THR A 300 -4.75 2.01 2.58
C THR A 300 -4.03 2.52 1.34
N ASN A 301 -3.77 3.82 1.27
CA ASN A 301 -3.17 4.48 0.10
C ASN A 301 -1.94 5.29 0.48
N SER A 302 -0.96 5.27 -0.39
CA SER A 302 0.30 5.97 -0.22
C SER A 302 0.79 6.45 -1.58
N PRO A 303 1.39 7.64 -1.67
CA PRO A 303 2.16 7.99 -2.86
C PRO A 303 3.45 7.16 -2.91
N SER A 304 4.21 7.29 -3.99
CA SER A 304 5.59 6.79 -4.02
C SER A 304 6.42 7.45 -2.93
N ILE A 305 7.32 6.69 -2.32
CA ILE A 305 8.12 7.13 -1.15
C ILE A 305 9.59 6.87 -1.43
N ILE A 306 10.45 7.85 -1.21
CA ILE A 306 11.91 7.62 -1.12
C ILE A 306 12.35 7.60 0.34
N ILE A 307 13.28 6.70 0.65
CA ILE A 307 14.02 6.63 1.92
C ILE A 307 15.51 6.70 1.59
N ASP A 308 16.21 7.70 2.13
CA ASP A 308 17.55 8.08 1.70
C ASP A 308 18.62 6.99 1.89
N LYS A 309 18.51 6.15 2.91
CA LYS A 309 19.53 5.15 3.21
C LYS A 309 18.91 3.88 3.77
N MET A 310 18.84 2.86 2.94
CA MET A 310 18.49 1.52 3.37
C MET A 310 19.65 0.56 3.12
N THR A 311 19.77 -0.47 3.95
CA THR A 311 20.71 -1.55 3.73
C THR A 311 20.14 -2.49 2.68
N ILE A 312 20.91 -2.74 1.64
CA ILE A 312 20.61 -3.70 0.58
C ILE A 312 21.53 -4.88 0.78
N ALA A 313 20.97 -6.06 0.99
CA ALA A 313 21.72 -7.32 0.93
C ALA A 313 21.45 -7.95 -0.45
N GLY A 314 22.50 -8.08 -1.24
CA GLY A 314 22.52 -8.68 -2.55
C GLY A 314 23.49 -9.89 -2.58
N LYS A 315 24.38 -9.92 -3.58
CA LYS A 315 25.48 -10.90 -3.64
C LYS A 315 26.40 -10.76 -2.45
#